data_7a8a48aaff9172795014835ba274d5d5
#
_entry.id   7a8a48aaff9172795014835ba274d5d5
#
_cell.length_a   1.000
_cell.length_b   1.000
_cell.length_c   1.000
_cell.angle_alpha   90.00
_cell.angle_beta   90.00
_cell.angle_gamma   90.00
#
_symmetry.space_group_name_H-M   'P 1'
#
loop_
_entity.id
_entity.type
_entity.pdbx_description
1 polymer ?
#
loop_
_entity_poly.entity_id
_entity_poly.type
_entity_poly.pdbx_seq_one_letter_code
_entity_poly.pdbx_strand_id
1 'polypeptide(L)'
;MKRISILLAICLLLGLPAQAAAPALFQYQSSQLGFSVTVPGVRQGEVIAEETDTGVNFYHAPSREKYGGEIGSVVVVSPRSDFFSGHYDDMAYQIIAMGKNQVFLWKAPGGGAPTGGDFLDAFRRVSSAFSMENLRKGLVSAQPDGWPKRQTA
;
A
#
# COMPACT_ATOMS: atom_id res chain seq x y z
N MET A 1 45.04 -33.65 25.66
CA MET A 1 43.60 -33.67 25.35
C MET A 1 42.86 -32.35 25.49
N LYS A 2 43.52 -31.18 25.35
CA LYS A 2 42.91 -29.82 25.51
C LYS A 2 42.77 -29.02 24.17
N ARG A 3 43.14 -29.64 23.02
CA ARG A 3 43.18 -28.94 21.72
C ARG A 3 42.00 -29.23 20.79
N ILE A 4 41.14 -30.19 21.12
CA ILE A 4 40.00 -30.60 20.29
C ILE A 4 38.73 -29.77 20.57
N SER A 5 38.62 -29.21 21.82
CA SER A 5 37.44 -28.46 22.21
C SER A 5 37.33 -27.07 21.59
N ILE A 6 38.43 -26.48 21.13
CA ILE A 6 38.44 -25.11 20.56
C ILE A 6 37.95 -25.10 19.10
N LEU A 7 38.22 -26.20 18.36
CA LEU A 7 37.80 -26.31 16.95
C LEU A 7 36.29 -26.52 16.80
N LEU A 8 35.64 -27.15 17.78
CA LEU A 8 34.19 -27.38 17.74
C LEU A 8 33.39 -26.11 18.02
N ALA A 9 33.93 -25.17 18.81
CA ALA A 9 33.28 -23.89 19.13
C ALA A 9 33.29 -22.90 17.95
N ILE A 10 34.28 -22.98 17.06
CA ILE A 10 34.39 -22.08 15.89
C ILE A 10 33.43 -22.51 14.77
N CYS A 11 33.11 -23.78 14.62
CA CYS A 11 32.13 -24.25 13.63
C CYS A 11 30.70 -23.90 13.99
N LEU A 12 30.35 -23.65 15.26
CA LEU A 12 29.01 -23.28 15.68
C LEU A 12 28.70 -21.80 15.45
N LEU A 13 29.71 -20.95 15.26
CA LEU A 13 29.53 -19.51 15.00
C LEU A 13 29.33 -19.16 13.50
N LEU A 14 29.59 -20.08 12.61
CA LEU A 14 29.48 -19.86 11.15
C LEU A 14 28.15 -20.37 10.55
N GLY A 15 27.26 -20.91 11.36
CA GLY A 15 26.02 -21.55 10.92
C GLY A 15 24.73 -20.82 11.22
N LEU A 16 24.77 -19.51 11.55
CA LEU A 16 23.53 -18.73 11.61
C LEU A 16 23.04 -18.53 10.18
N PRO A 17 21.86 -19.10 9.79
CA PRO A 17 21.29 -18.79 8.50
C PRO A 17 21.07 -17.28 8.49
N ALA A 18 21.59 -16.59 7.47
CA ALA A 18 21.23 -15.23 7.19
C ALA A 18 19.71 -15.21 7.04
N GLN A 19 18.99 -14.76 8.06
CA GLN A 19 17.55 -14.55 7.96
C GLN A 19 17.35 -13.55 6.82
N ALA A 20 16.83 -14.04 5.69
CA ALA A 20 16.41 -13.18 4.62
C ALA A 20 15.43 -12.16 5.23
N ALA A 21 15.77 -10.88 5.13
CA ALA A 21 14.89 -9.83 5.62
C ALA A 21 13.51 -10.03 4.98
N ALA A 22 12.46 -10.03 5.81
CA ALA A 22 11.09 -10.15 5.30
C ALA A 22 10.88 -9.10 4.19
N PRO A 23 10.24 -9.46 3.08
CA PRO A 23 10.01 -8.53 1.99
C PRO A 23 9.27 -7.29 2.51
N ALA A 24 9.69 -6.11 2.04
CA ALA A 24 9.01 -4.88 2.39
C ALA A 24 7.57 -4.94 1.86
N LEU A 25 6.60 -4.87 2.78
CA LEU A 25 5.18 -5.02 2.48
C LEU A 25 4.39 -4.06 3.36
N PHE A 26 3.74 -3.08 2.74
CA PHE A 26 2.78 -2.23 3.41
C PHE A 26 1.41 -2.90 3.38
N GLN A 27 0.73 -2.90 4.53
CA GLN A 27 -0.63 -3.43 4.67
C GLN A 27 -1.50 -2.41 5.41
N TYR A 28 -2.69 -2.19 4.89
CA TYR A 28 -3.72 -1.38 5.51
C TYR A 28 -5.05 -2.12 5.46
N GLN A 29 -5.81 -2.05 6.54
CA GLN A 29 -7.15 -2.62 6.62
C GLN A 29 -8.11 -1.61 7.24
N SER A 30 -9.23 -1.36 6.57
CA SER A 30 -10.36 -0.61 7.09
C SER A 30 -11.50 -1.56 7.42
N SER A 31 -11.88 -1.62 8.69
CA SER A 31 -13.09 -2.33 9.10
C SER A 31 -14.35 -1.54 8.79
N GLN A 32 -14.27 -0.21 8.84
CA GLN A 32 -15.41 0.69 8.56
C GLN A 32 -15.78 0.66 7.07
N LEU A 33 -14.81 0.73 6.18
CA LEU A 33 -15.02 0.76 4.73
C LEU A 33 -15.01 -0.63 4.08
N GLY A 34 -14.68 -1.67 4.86
CA GLY A 34 -14.75 -3.07 4.45
C GLY A 34 -13.77 -3.46 3.36
N PHE A 35 -12.53 -2.97 3.40
CA PHE A 35 -11.48 -3.38 2.47
C PHE A 35 -10.09 -3.41 3.12
N SER A 36 -9.17 -4.09 2.46
CA SER A 36 -7.75 -4.01 2.77
C SER A 36 -6.95 -3.74 1.50
N VAL A 37 -5.78 -3.13 1.67
CA VAL A 37 -4.84 -2.93 0.58
C VAL A 37 -3.45 -3.38 1.00
N THR A 38 -2.74 -4.03 0.09
CA THR A 38 -1.37 -4.49 0.26
C THR A 38 -0.51 -3.93 -0.86
N VAL A 39 0.61 -3.27 -0.51
CA VAL A 39 1.52 -2.65 -1.48
C VAL A 39 2.92 -3.23 -1.27
N PRO A 40 3.45 -3.97 -2.26
CA PRO A 40 4.80 -4.53 -2.18
C PRO A 40 5.88 -3.45 -2.37
N GLY A 41 7.06 -3.67 -1.80
CA GLY A 41 8.20 -2.77 -1.93
C GLY A 41 8.17 -1.56 -0.99
N VAL A 42 7.20 -1.48 -0.10
CA VAL A 42 7.02 -0.40 0.88
C VAL A 42 6.99 -0.98 2.28
N ARG A 43 7.73 -0.37 3.21
CA ARG A 43 7.70 -0.79 4.62
C ARG A 43 6.53 -0.14 5.33
N GLN A 44 5.98 -0.81 6.34
CA GLN A 44 4.83 -0.33 7.11
C GLN A 44 5.03 1.09 7.69
N GLY A 45 6.21 1.42 8.17
CA GLY A 45 6.53 2.74 8.75
C GLY A 45 6.79 3.86 7.72
N GLU A 46 6.84 3.57 6.42
CA GLU A 46 7.07 4.57 5.37
C GLU A 46 5.79 5.28 4.92
N VAL A 47 4.62 4.75 5.30
CA VAL A 47 3.32 5.27 4.90
C VAL A 47 2.43 5.50 6.11
N ILE A 48 1.77 6.66 6.13
CA ILE A 48 0.66 6.98 7.03
C ILE A 48 -0.63 6.81 6.24
N ALA A 49 -1.59 6.08 6.80
CA ALA A 49 -2.94 5.96 6.27
C ALA A 49 -3.90 6.72 7.18
N GLU A 50 -4.64 7.67 6.61
CA GLU A 50 -5.67 8.46 7.32
C GLU A 50 -7.04 8.13 6.73
N GLU A 51 -7.87 7.47 7.53
CA GLU A 51 -9.23 7.09 7.13
C GLU A 51 -10.15 8.30 7.16
N THR A 52 -11.04 8.38 6.18
CA THR A 52 -12.12 9.35 6.06
C THR A 52 -13.46 8.62 5.97
N ASP A 53 -14.58 9.33 5.95
CA ASP A 53 -15.91 8.73 5.83
C ASP A 53 -16.11 7.92 4.54
N THR A 54 -15.37 8.27 3.50
CA THR A 54 -15.54 7.68 2.15
C THR A 54 -14.27 7.04 1.57
N GLY A 55 -13.18 6.97 2.33
CA GLY A 55 -11.94 6.43 1.80
C GLY A 55 -10.78 6.50 2.76
N VAL A 56 -9.58 6.37 2.22
CA VAL A 56 -8.33 6.48 2.96
C VAL A 56 -7.31 7.27 2.15
N ASN A 57 -6.66 8.23 2.80
CA ASN A 57 -5.56 9.01 2.24
C ASN A 57 -4.22 8.39 2.68
N PHE A 58 -3.29 8.25 1.73
CA PHE A 58 -1.96 7.74 1.99
C PHE A 58 -0.92 8.84 1.86
N TYR A 59 -0.01 8.89 2.83
CA TYR A 59 1.05 9.89 2.90
C TYR A 59 2.41 9.22 3.12
N HIS A 60 3.44 9.75 2.51
CA HIS A 60 4.82 9.37 2.80
C HIS A 60 5.23 9.94 4.17
N ALA A 61 5.39 9.08 5.16
CA ALA A 61 5.60 9.45 6.54
C ALA A 61 6.78 10.43 6.76
N PRO A 62 7.99 10.20 6.19
CA PRO A 62 9.12 11.10 6.41
C PRO A 62 8.95 12.51 5.85
N SER A 63 8.12 12.70 4.81
CA SER A 63 7.91 14.00 4.17
C SER A 63 6.59 14.69 4.56
N ARG A 64 5.78 14.03 5.39
CA ARG A 64 4.43 14.49 5.76
C ARG A 64 4.41 15.91 6.34
N GLU A 65 5.24 16.17 7.34
CA GLU A 65 5.27 17.46 8.05
C GLU A 65 5.73 18.62 7.17
N LYS A 66 6.78 18.38 6.36
CA LYS A 66 7.43 19.45 5.61
C LYS A 66 6.78 19.74 4.26
N TYR A 67 6.25 18.73 3.60
CA TYR A 67 5.76 18.82 2.22
C TYR A 67 4.31 18.34 2.03
N GLY A 68 3.64 17.90 3.09
CA GLY A 68 2.34 17.24 2.99
C GLY A 68 2.45 15.76 2.59
N GLY A 69 3.38 15.40 1.70
CA GLY A 69 3.76 14.03 1.36
C GLY A 69 2.63 13.16 0.83
N GLU A 70 1.60 13.73 0.20
CA GLU A 70 0.45 13.00 -0.31
C GLU A 70 0.87 12.02 -1.42
N ILE A 71 0.52 10.74 -1.26
CA ILE A 71 0.75 9.69 -2.27
C ILE A 71 -0.50 9.55 -3.15
N GLY A 72 -1.68 9.68 -2.56
CA GLY A 72 -2.98 9.54 -3.19
C GLY A 72 -4.00 8.93 -2.24
N SER A 73 -5.20 8.63 -2.74
CA SER A 73 -6.30 8.14 -1.92
C SER A 73 -7.03 6.97 -2.58
N VAL A 74 -7.49 6.03 -1.76
CA VAL A 74 -8.53 5.07 -2.16
C VAL A 74 -9.86 5.64 -1.73
N VAL A 75 -10.76 5.85 -2.68
CA VAL A 75 -12.14 6.33 -2.45
C VAL A 75 -13.10 5.17 -2.67
N VAL A 76 -14.02 4.98 -1.74
CA VAL A 76 -15.06 3.95 -1.79
C VAL A 76 -16.40 4.60 -2.10
N VAL A 77 -16.97 4.27 -3.25
CA VAL A 77 -18.29 4.75 -3.65
C VAL A 77 -19.32 3.66 -3.37
N SER A 78 -20.25 3.95 -2.47
CA SER A 78 -21.32 3.04 -2.08
C SER A 78 -22.61 3.85 -1.80
N PRO A 79 -23.74 3.49 -2.41
CA PRO A 79 -23.94 2.38 -3.34
C PRO A 79 -23.24 2.59 -4.69
N ARG A 80 -23.02 1.50 -5.43
CA ARG A 80 -22.37 1.53 -6.75
C ARG A 80 -23.08 2.45 -7.76
N SER A 81 -24.42 2.64 -7.62
CA SER A 81 -25.21 3.55 -8.47
C SER A 81 -24.68 4.98 -8.44
N ASP A 82 -24.11 5.41 -7.32
CA ASP A 82 -23.61 6.78 -7.15
C ASP A 82 -22.38 7.07 -8.04
N PHE A 83 -21.63 6.02 -8.39
CA PHE A 83 -20.52 6.14 -9.34
C PHE A 83 -20.99 6.63 -10.71
N PHE A 84 -22.18 6.24 -11.15
CA PHE A 84 -22.74 6.60 -12.45
C PHE A 84 -23.43 7.97 -12.47
N SER A 85 -23.40 8.73 -11.37
CA SER A 85 -23.99 10.07 -11.29
C SER A 85 -23.20 11.17 -12.02
N GLY A 86 -22.02 10.84 -12.57
CA GLY A 86 -21.11 11.78 -13.24
C GLY A 86 -20.18 12.55 -12.29
N HIS A 87 -20.30 12.35 -10.98
CA HIS A 87 -19.47 13.06 -9.99
C HIS A 87 -17.99 12.61 -10.03
N TYR A 88 -17.68 11.45 -10.61
CA TYR A 88 -16.36 10.85 -10.66
C TYR A 88 -15.78 10.80 -12.08
N ASP A 89 -16.33 11.56 -13.01
CA ASP A 89 -15.87 11.62 -14.40
C ASP A 89 -14.58 12.45 -14.59
N ASP A 90 -14.01 12.96 -13.47
CA ASP A 90 -12.75 13.68 -13.46
C ASP A 90 -11.58 12.71 -13.72
N MET A 91 -10.61 13.16 -14.51
CA MET A 91 -9.36 12.44 -14.80
C MET A 91 -8.51 12.15 -13.55
N ALA A 92 -8.81 12.79 -12.42
CA ALA A 92 -8.17 12.50 -11.13
C ALA A 92 -8.51 11.11 -10.57
N TYR A 93 -9.63 10.50 -11.01
CA TYR A 93 -10.09 9.20 -10.53
C TYR A 93 -9.82 8.09 -11.52
N GLN A 94 -9.30 6.97 -11.01
CA GLN A 94 -9.09 5.75 -11.78
C GLN A 94 -9.74 4.56 -11.05
N ILE A 95 -10.47 3.73 -11.78
CA ILE A 95 -11.11 2.55 -11.19
C ILE A 95 -10.05 1.50 -10.83
N ILE A 96 -9.94 1.21 -9.53
CA ILE A 96 -9.15 0.08 -9.03
C ILE A 96 -9.94 -1.21 -9.26
N ALA A 97 -11.20 -1.22 -8.77
CA ALA A 97 -12.03 -2.39 -8.82
C ALA A 97 -13.52 -2.04 -8.66
N MET A 98 -14.39 -2.90 -9.21
CA MET A 98 -15.85 -2.81 -9.06
C MET A 98 -16.38 -4.04 -8.36
N GLY A 99 -17.01 -3.85 -7.20
CA GLY A 99 -17.79 -4.86 -6.50
C GLY A 99 -19.27 -4.83 -6.88
N LYS A 100 -20.07 -5.66 -6.22
CA LYS A 100 -21.52 -5.73 -6.44
C LYS A 100 -22.22 -4.42 -6.07
N ASN A 101 -21.86 -3.83 -4.95
CA ASN A 101 -22.48 -2.62 -4.40
C ASN A 101 -21.49 -1.48 -4.15
N GLN A 102 -20.23 -1.64 -4.49
CA GLN A 102 -19.17 -0.66 -4.25
C GLN A 102 -18.27 -0.52 -5.47
N VAL A 103 -17.71 0.68 -5.64
CA VAL A 103 -16.63 0.95 -6.59
C VAL A 103 -15.46 1.50 -5.80
N PHE A 104 -14.26 0.97 -6.04
CA PHE A 104 -13.02 1.45 -5.46
C PHE A 104 -12.26 2.25 -6.49
N LEU A 105 -11.99 3.50 -6.17
CA LEU A 105 -11.31 4.45 -7.03
C LEU A 105 -9.96 4.82 -6.43
N TRP A 106 -8.95 4.97 -7.27
CA TRP A 106 -7.73 5.68 -6.93
C TRP A 106 -7.88 7.14 -7.32
N LYS A 107 -7.69 8.03 -6.37
CA LYS A 107 -7.58 9.46 -6.61
C LYS A 107 -6.11 9.86 -6.58
N ALA A 108 -5.64 10.44 -7.67
CA ALA A 108 -4.28 10.97 -7.75
C ALA A 108 -4.06 12.09 -6.73
N PRO A 109 -2.82 12.28 -6.23
CA PRO A 109 -2.52 13.33 -5.27
C PRO A 109 -2.82 14.71 -5.85
N GLY A 110 -3.38 15.60 -5.01
CA GLY A 110 -3.67 16.99 -5.38
C GLY A 110 -2.45 17.91 -5.28
N GLY A 111 -1.36 17.45 -4.68
CA GLY A 111 -0.14 18.21 -4.44
C GLY A 111 0.66 17.65 -3.27
N GLY A 112 1.61 18.44 -2.75
CA GLY A 112 2.35 18.05 -1.55
C GLY A 112 3.50 17.07 -1.78
N ALA A 113 3.90 16.83 -3.02
CA ALA A 113 5.11 16.08 -3.32
C ALA A 113 6.36 16.90 -2.96
N PRO A 114 7.42 16.26 -2.37
CA PRO A 114 8.70 16.92 -2.20
C PRO A 114 9.26 17.38 -3.54
N THR A 115 9.71 18.63 -3.61
CA THR A 115 10.31 19.22 -4.81
C THR A 115 11.82 19.07 -4.87
N GLY A 116 12.43 18.58 -3.79
CA GLY A 116 13.86 18.34 -3.69
C GLY A 116 14.27 17.87 -2.30
N GLY A 117 15.57 17.65 -2.10
CA GLY A 117 16.13 17.24 -0.81
C GLY A 117 16.06 15.74 -0.54
N ASP A 118 16.37 15.38 0.72
CA ASP A 118 16.60 14.00 1.16
C ASP A 118 15.39 13.08 1.02
N PHE A 119 14.18 13.66 0.91
CA PHE A 119 12.94 12.87 0.83
C PHE A 119 12.48 12.54 -0.59
N LEU A 120 13.03 13.22 -1.61
CA LEU A 120 12.50 13.11 -2.98
C LEU A 120 12.59 11.70 -3.54
N ASP A 121 13.74 11.05 -3.40
CA ASP A 121 13.94 9.70 -3.94
C ASP A 121 13.14 8.65 -3.17
N ALA A 122 13.09 8.77 -1.83
CA ALA A 122 12.26 7.91 -1.00
C ALA A 122 10.77 8.09 -1.30
N PHE A 123 10.30 9.32 -1.45
CA PHE A 123 8.93 9.64 -1.84
C PHE A 123 8.60 9.04 -3.22
N ARG A 124 9.45 9.24 -4.23
CA ARG A 124 9.24 8.70 -5.58
C ARG A 124 9.16 7.17 -5.58
N ARG A 125 10.04 6.51 -4.83
CA ARG A 125 10.02 5.05 -4.69
C ARG A 125 8.71 4.59 -4.06
N VAL A 126 8.30 5.21 -2.95
CA VAL A 126 7.06 4.83 -2.24
C VAL A 126 5.84 5.14 -3.09
N SER A 127 5.73 6.33 -3.68
CA SER A 127 4.58 6.72 -4.50
C SER A 127 4.44 5.87 -5.76
N SER A 128 5.54 5.50 -6.41
CA SER A 128 5.50 4.61 -7.58
C SER A 128 5.08 3.18 -7.25
N ALA A 129 5.27 2.73 -6.00
CA ALA A 129 4.76 1.44 -5.55
C ALA A 129 3.22 1.42 -5.45
N PHE A 130 2.56 2.57 -5.25
CA PHE A 130 1.10 2.72 -5.32
C PHE A 130 0.59 2.80 -6.76
N SER A 131 1.21 2.05 -7.68
CA SER A 131 0.76 1.93 -9.07
C SER A 131 -0.60 1.26 -9.15
N MET A 132 -1.35 1.55 -10.23
CA MET A 132 -2.65 0.91 -10.48
C MET A 132 -2.53 -0.61 -10.54
N GLU A 133 -1.42 -1.15 -11.04
CA GLU A 133 -1.17 -2.59 -11.08
C GLU A 133 -1.09 -3.18 -9.67
N ASN A 134 -0.29 -2.57 -8.77
CA ASN A 134 -0.15 -3.02 -7.41
C ASN A 134 -1.45 -2.86 -6.61
N LEU A 135 -2.15 -1.74 -6.80
CA LEU A 135 -3.43 -1.50 -6.14
C LEU A 135 -4.49 -2.51 -6.57
N ARG A 136 -4.62 -2.83 -7.85
CA ARG A 136 -5.54 -3.85 -8.36
C ARG A 136 -5.22 -5.25 -7.85
N LYS A 137 -3.94 -5.57 -7.68
CA LYS A 137 -3.51 -6.86 -7.12
C LYS A 137 -3.68 -6.93 -5.61
N GLY A 138 -3.45 -5.81 -4.91
CA GLY A 138 -3.37 -5.76 -3.45
C GLY A 138 -4.66 -5.39 -2.74
N LEU A 139 -5.66 -4.81 -3.45
CA LEU A 139 -6.93 -4.42 -2.85
C LEU A 139 -7.87 -5.64 -2.75
N VAL A 140 -8.38 -5.89 -1.54
CA VAL A 140 -9.33 -6.96 -1.23
C VAL A 140 -10.53 -6.37 -0.50
N SER A 141 -11.74 -6.56 -1.04
CA SER A 141 -12.98 -6.21 -0.35
C SER A 141 -13.32 -7.27 0.69
N ALA A 142 -13.74 -6.82 1.88
CA ALA A 142 -14.21 -7.72 2.93
C ALA A 142 -15.63 -8.24 2.68
N GLN A 143 -16.36 -7.72 1.69
CA GLN A 143 -17.69 -8.25 1.32
C GLN A 143 -17.54 -9.46 0.40
N PRO A 144 -17.85 -10.68 0.87
CA PRO A 144 -17.55 -11.92 0.15
C PRO A 144 -18.40 -12.13 -1.11
N ASP A 145 -19.51 -11.41 -1.27
CA ASP A 145 -20.49 -11.68 -2.31
C ASP A 145 -20.45 -10.66 -3.45
N GLY A 146 -19.40 -10.65 -4.23
CA GLY A 146 -19.44 -9.83 -5.45
C GLY A 146 -18.14 -9.32 -6.04
N TRP A 147 -17.03 -9.71 -5.46
CA TRP A 147 -15.74 -9.41 -6.06
C TRP A 147 -15.53 -10.30 -7.30
N PRO A 148 -15.20 -9.76 -8.47
CA PRO A 148 -14.88 -10.59 -9.61
C PRO A 148 -13.68 -11.47 -9.24
N LYS A 149 -13.90 -12.80 -9.24
CA LYS A 149 -12.80 -13.77 -9.13
C LYS A 149 -11.77 -13.41 -10.18
N ARG A 150 -10.50 -13.22 -9.77
CA ARG A 150 -9.42 -13.00 -10.72
C ARG A 150 -9.50 -14.08 -11.79
N GLN A 151 -9.67 -13.68 -13.03
CA GLN A 151 -9.36 -14.57 -14.14
C GLN A 151 -7.83 -14.67 -14.16
N THR A 152 -7.31 -15.77 -13.65
CA THR A 152 -5.92 -16.18 -13.88
C THR A 152 -5.87 -16.58 -15.36
N ALA A 153 -5.28 -15.71 -16.16
CA ALA A 153 -4.82 -16.07 -17.48
C ALA A 153 -3.54 -16.89 -17.36
#